data_4ae523780cc8eb76553695d1e01d9d09
#
_entry.id   4ae523780cc8eb76553695d1e01d9d09
#
_cell.length_a   1.000
_cell.length_b   1.000
_cell.length_c   1.000
_cell.angle_alpha   90.00
_cell.angle_beta   90.00
_cell.angle_gamma   90.00
#
_symmetry.space_group_name_H-M   'P 1'
#
loop_
_entity.id
_entity.type
_entity.pdbx_description
1 polymer ?
#
loop_
_entity_poly.entity_id
_entity_poly.type
_entity_poly.pdbx_seq_one_letter_code
_entity_poly.pdbx_strand_id
1 'polypeptide(L)'
;VSGLDATIRYTAIDSGQVDVVDAFATDALLSKLGLTTLEDDVSFFPPYDACNFVRQEVLDEYPELVPVLSQLDGLFTEASMAALNAQVDVDGMDAEDVAHQFLVDNGLIPA
;
A
#
# COMPACT_ATOMS: atom_id res chain seq x y z
N VAL A 1 23.07 -11.86 -6.10
CA VAL A 1 21.90 -11.23 -5.43
C VAL A 1 22.46 -10.41 -4.30
N SER A 2 22.34 -9.10 -4.35
CA SER A 2 22.69 -8.21 -3.23
C SER A 2 21.39 -7.67 -2.65
N GLY A 3 21.27 -7.69 -1.31
CA GLY A 3 20.19 -7.02 -0.61
C GLY A 3 20.36 -5.50 -0.78
N LEU A 4 19.53 -4.88 -1.59
CA LEU A 4 19.47 -3.43 -1.76
C LEU A 4 18.35 -2.86 -0.90
N ASP A 5 18.57 -1.68 -0.35
CA ASP A 5 17.51 -0.88 0.26
C ASP A 5 16.43 -0.56 -0.79
N ALA A 6 15.17 -0.38 -0.34
CA ALA A 6 14.04 -0.16 -1.21
C ALA A 6 14.26 0.98 -2.22
N THR A 7 14.82 2.10 -1.78
CA THR A 7 15.09 3.26 -2.63
C THR A 7 16.20 2.98 -3.65
N ILE A 8 17.24 2.25 -3.24
CA ILE A 8 18.39 1.94 -4.09
C ILE A 8 18.00 0.96 -5.20
N ARG A 9 17.13 -0.01 -4.96
CA ARG A 9 16.69 -0.96 -5.99
C ARG A 9 15.96 -0.28 -7.16
N TYR A 10 15.11 0.71 -6.87
CA TYR A 10 14.44 1.48 -7.92
C TYR A 10 15.41 2.34 -8.73
N THR A 11 16.40 2.95 -8.08
CA THR A 11 17.47 3.67 -8.78
C THR A 11 18.30 2.74 -9.67
N ALA A 12 18.57 1.52 -9.21
CA ALA A 12 19.37 0.55 -9.97
C ALA A 12 18.64 0.07 -11.24
N ILE A 13 17.33 -0.21 -11.17
CA ILE A 13 16.58 -0.62 -12.37
C ILE A 13 16.35 0.56 -13.32
N ASP A 14 16.06 1.75 -12.83
CA ASP A 14 15.86 2.95 -13.63
C ASP A 14 17.14 3.33 -14.41
N SER A 15 18.30 3.16 -13.78
CA SER A 15 19.62 3.41 -14.43
C SER A 15 20.13 2.24 -15.28
N GLY A 16 19.41 1.14 -15.40
CA GLY A 16 19.80 -0.03 -16.17
C GLY A 16 20.98 -0.83 -15.57
N GLN A 17 21.24 -0.68 -14.27
CA GLN A 17 22.25 -1.48 -13.56
C GLN A 17 21.78 -2.91 -13.28
N VAL A 18 20.47 -3.10 -13.23
CA VAL A 18 19.80 -4.41 -13.08
C VAL A 18 18.60 -4.46 -14.00
N ASP A 19 18.21 -5.66 -14.41
CA ASP A 19 17.07 -5.90 -15.31
C ASP A 19 15.80 -6.25 -14.55
N VAL A 20 15.92 -6.76 -13.30
CA VAL A 20 14.82 -7.23 -12.46
C VAL A 20 15.10 -6.86 -11.00
N VAL A 21 14.07 -6.41 -10.32
CA VAL A 21 14.09 -6.14 -8.87
C VAL A 21 12.85 -6.75 -8.22
N ASP A 22 12.92 -7.00 -6.93
CA ASP A 22 11.74 -7.28 -6.11
C ASP A 22 10.99 -5.97 -5.82
N ALA A 23 9.66 -6.05 -5.76
CA ALA A 23 8.78 -4.92 -5.50
C ALA A 23 7.48 -5.38 -4.84
N PHE A 24 6.78 -4.46 -4.22
CA PHE A 24 5.39 -4.68 -3.80
C PHE A 24 4.46 -4.08 -4.85
N ALA A 25 3.33 -4.75 -5.13
CA ALA A 25 2.36 -4.30 -6.13
C ALA A 25 1.78 -2.89 -5.81
N THR A 26 1.88 -2.46 -4.57
CA THR A 26 1.43 -1.14 -4.08
C THR A 26 2.53 -0.06 -4.07
N ASP A 27 3.74 -0.38 -4.53
CA ASP A 27 4.84 0.59 -4.58
C ASP A 27 4.56 1.70 -5.61
N ALA A 28 4.59 2.95 -5.18
CA ALA A 28 4.32 4.13 -6.02
C ALA A 28 5.26 4.25 -7.23
N LEU A 29 6.51 3.82 -7.07
CA LEU A 29 7.55 3.94 -8.10
C LEU A 29 7.36 2.98 -9.28
N LEU A 30 6.57 1.91 -9.14
CA LEU A 30 6.24 1.03 -10.26
C LEU A 30 5.61 1.81 -11.42
N SER A 31 4.56 2.56 -11.12
CA SER A 31 3.86 3.38 -12.12
C SER A 31 4.71 4.56 -12.59
N LYS A 32 5.38 5.25 -11.68
CA LYS A 32 6.20 6.42 -12.00
C LYS A 32 7.34 6.11 -12.98
N LEU A 33 7.98 4.96 -12.83
CA LEU A 33 9.09 4.51 -13.67
C LEU A 33 8.63 3.66 -14.87
N GLY A 34 7.33 3.42 -15.01
CA GLY A 34 6.78 2.60 -16.09
C GLY A 34 7.24 1.14 -16.03
N LEU A 35 7.45 0.62 -14.82
CA LEU A 35 7.88 -0.77 -14.62
C LEU A 35 6.71 -1.73 -14.78
N THR A 36 7.00 -2.93 -15.26
CA THR A 36 6.02 -4.01 -15.42
C THR A 36 6.24 -5.07 -14.37
N THR A 37 5.19 -5.40 -13.62
CA THR A 37 5.18 -6.55 -12.70
C THR A 37 5.01 -7.85 -13.48
N LEU A 38 5.74 -8.88 -13.08
CA LEU A 38 5.56 -10.23 -13.62
C LEU A 38 4.40 -10.92 -12.89
N GLU A 39 3.63 -11.72 -13.61
CA GLU A 39 2.57 -12.53 -13.05
C GLU A 39 3.14 -13.68 -12.22
N ASP A 40 2.59 -13.90 -11.03
CA ASP A 40 2.89 -15.08 -10.19
C ASP A 40 1.97 -16.25 -10.59
N ASP A 41 2.27 -16.88 -11.70
CA ASP A 41 1.48 -17.96 -12.31
C ASP A 41 1.44 -19.26 -11.49
N VAL A 42 2.34 -19.40 -10.53
CA VAL A 42 2.42 -20.58 -9.64
C VAL A 42 1.97 -20.29 -8.20
N SER A 43 1.49 -19.08 -7.93
CA SER A 43 1.07 -18.64 -6.59
C SER A 43 2.16 -18.89 -5.53
N PHE A 44 3.40 -18.50 -5.88
CA PHE A 44 4.56 -18.66 -5.00
C PHE A 44 4.46 -17.73 -3.78
N PHE A 45 3.97 -16.49 -3.98
CA PHE A 45 3.81 -15.53 -2.91
C PHE A 45 2.45 -15.73 -2.21
N PRO A 46 2.42 -15.74 -0.87
CA PRO A 46 1.16 -15.72 -0.14
C PRO A 46 0.42 -14.39 -0.35
N PRO A 47 -0.90 -14.34 -0.13
CA PRO A 47 -1.63 -13.08 -0.07
C PRO A 47 -0.97 -12.10 0.91
N TYR A 48 -0.84 -10.85 0.50
CA TYR A 48 -0.16 -9.80 1.27
C TYR A 48 -1.09 -8.59 1.45
N ASP A 49 -2.24 -8.88 2.06
CA ASP A 49 -3.28 -7.89 2.28
C ASP A 49 -3.00 -7.06 3.54
N ALA A 50 -3.31 -5.77 3.48
CA ALA A 50 -3.32 -4.93 4.66
C ALA A 50 -4.43 -5.37 5.62
N CYS A 51 -4.14 -5.40 6.91
CA CYS A 51 -5.13 -5.75 7.93
C CYS A 51 -4.92 -4.97 9.22
N ASN A 52 -6.00 -4.79 9.97
CA ASN A 52 -5.95 -4.16 11.29
C ASN A 52 -5.51 -5.18 12.35
N PHE A 53 -4.43 -4.89 13.06
CA PHE A 53 -4.01 -5.66 14.23
C PHE A 53 -4.48 -4.97 15.51
N VAL A 54 -5.42 -5.58 16.21
CA VAL A 54 -5.97 -5.03 17.47
C VAL A 54 -5.80 -6.09 18.56
N ARG A 55 -5.35 -5.66 19.74
CA ARG A 55 -5.25 -6.56 20.89
C ARG A 55 -6.64 -7.00 21.34
N GLN A 56 -6.78 -8.27 21.72
CA GLN A 56 -8.08 -8.83 22.11
C GLN A 56 -8.69 -8.09 23.30
N GLU A 57 -7.87 -7.71 24.29
CA GLU A 57 -8.35 -6.97 25.48
C GLU A 57 -9.00 -5.62 25.10
N VAL A 58 -8.50 -4.97 24.04
CA VAL A 58 -9.10 -3.71 23.54
C VAL A 58 -10.46 -3.97 22.90
N LEU A 59 -10.61 -5.05 22.15
CA LEU A 59 -11.89 -5.42 21.55
C LEU A 59 -12.91 -5.90 22.60
N ASP A 60 -12.45 -6.54 23.68
CA ASP A 60 -13.30 -6.94 24.79
C ASP A 60 -13.80 -5.72 25.58
N GLU A 61 -12.96 -4.69 25.74
CA GLU A 61 -13.32 -3.44 26.41
C GLU A 61 -14.17 -2.51 25.52
N TYR A 62 -13.88 -2.47 24.21
CA TYR A 62 -14.52 -1.59 23.23
C TYR A 62 -15.01 -2.38 22.01
N PRO A 63 -16.04 -3.23 22.15
CA PRO A 63 -16.52 -4.07 21.05
C PRO A 63 -17.06 -3.28 19.84
N GLU A 64 -17.43 -2.02 20.04
CA GLU A 64 -17.87 -1.10 18.99
C GLU A 64 -16.75 -0.73 17.99
N LEU A 65 -15.48 -0.99 18.29
CA LEU A 65 -14.38 -0.78 17.35
C LEU A 65 -14.47 -1.72 16.15
N VAL A 66 -14.98 -2.94 16.35
CA VAL A 66 -15.06 -3.93 15.25
C VAL A 66 -15.88 -3.39 14.07
N PRO A 67 -17.15 -2.97 14.23
CA PRO A 67 -17.92 -2.44 13.11
C PRO A 67 -17.37 -1.11 12.55
N VAL A 68 -16.63 -0.34 13.34
CA VAL A 68 -15.98 0.89 12.84
C VAL A 68 -14.81 0.54 11.93
N LEU A 69 -13.92 -0.33 12.38
CA LEU A 69 -12.76 -0.74 11.59
C LEU A 69 -13.15 -1.52 10.34
N SER A 70 -14.20 -2.35 10.42
CA SER A 70 -14.71 -3.13 9.28
C SER A 70 -15.33 -2.27 8.18
N GLN A 71 -15.55 -0.98 8.39
CA GLN A 71 -15.96 -0.08 7.30
C GLN A 71 -14.86 0.10 6.25
N LEU A 72 -13.61 -0.22 6.59
CA LEU A 72 -12.48 -0.18 5.65
C LEU A 72 -12.36 -1.46 4.81
N ASP A 73 -13.08 -2.54 5.17
CA ASP A 73 -12.97 -3.82 4.50
C ASP A 73 -13.42 -3.70 3.03
N GLY A 74 -12.55 -4.16 2.13
CA GLY A 74 -12.81 -4.16 0.68
C GLY A 74 -12.69 -2.80 -0.03
N LEU A 75 -12.33 -1.72 0.68
CA LEU A 75 -12.14 -0.40 0.05
C LEU A 75 -10.82 -0.28 -0.69
N PHE A 76 -9.84 -1.12 -0.33
CA PHE A 76 -8.50 -1.07 -0.91
C PHE A 76 -8.32 -2.16 -1.96
N THR A 77 -7.81 -1.78 -3.12
CA THR A 77 -7.22 -2.64 -4.13
C THR A 77 -5.74 -2.31 -4.24
N GLU A 78 -4.94 -3.16 -4.87
CA GLU A 78 -3.53 -2.84 -5.16
C GLU A 78 -3.40 -1.50 -5.89
N ALA A 79 -4.24 -1.26 -6.89
CA ALA A 79 -4.21 -0.03 -7.68
C ALA A 79 -4.60 1.21 -6.85
N SER A 80 -5.64 1.13 -6.01
CA SER A 80 -6.06 2.26 -5.17
C SER A 80 -5.02 2.55 -4.09
N MET A 81 -4.42 1.53 -3.49
CA MET A 81 -3.36 1.72 -2.49
C MET A 81 -2.09 2.29 -3.13
N ALA A 82 -1.68 1.81 -4.31
CA ALA A 82 -0.55 2.38 -5.05
C ALA A 82 -0.78 3.87 -5.39
N ALA A 83 -2.00 4.26 -5.73
CA ALA A 83 -2.34 5.65 -6.00
C ALA A 83 -2.28 6.53 -4.75
N LEU A 84 -2.72 6.03 -3.58
CA LEU A 84 -2.59 6.74 -2.30
C LEU A 84 -1.11 6.88 -1.90
N ASN A 85 -0.34 5.80 -2.02
CA ASN A 85 1.10 5.83 -1.76
C ASN A 85 1.82 6.83 -2.68
N ALA A 86 1.42 6.94 -3.94
CA ALA A 86 2.02 7.89 -4.88
C ALA A 86 1.81 9.35 -4.47
N GLN A 87 0.66 9.70 -3.89
CA GLN A 87 0.41 11.05 -3.39
C GLN A 87 1.39 11.42 -2.26
N VAL A 88 1.74 10.46 -1.40
CA VAL A 88 2.70 10.68 -0.32
C VAL A 88 4.14 10.62 -0.84
N ASP A 89 4.52 9.52 -1.49
CA ASP A 89 5.93 9.19 -1.79
C ASP A 89 6.46 9.95 -3.01
N VAL A 90 5.57 10.33 -3.94
CA VAL A 90 5.94 10.97 -5.22
C VAL A 90 5.54 12.43 -5.24
N ASP A 91 4.30 12.76 -4.82
CA ASP A 91 3.78 14.12 -4.87
C ASP A 91 4.10 14.92 -3.59
N GLY A 92 4.57 14.23 -2.53
CA GLY A 92 5.00 14.84 -1.28
C GLY A 92 3.87 15.37 -0.42
N MET A 93 2.65 14.85 -0.60
CA MET A 93 1.52 15.19 0.24
C MET A 93 1.69 14.61 1.66
N ASP A 94 1.06 15.24 2.64
CA ASP A 94 1.03 14.70 3.99
C ASP A 94 0.15 13.44 4.04
N ALA A 95 0.63 12.37 4.68
CA ALA A 95 -0.09 11.10 4.74
C ALA A 95 -1.43 11.20 5.50
N GLU A 96 -1.52 12.10 6.50
CA GLU A 96 -2.74 12.36 7.25
C GLU A 96 -3.79 13.03 6.35
N ASP A 97 -3.37 14.00 5.53
CA ASP A 97 -4.25 14.69 4.58
C ASP A 97 -4.79 13.73 3.51
N VAL A 98 -3.92 12.86 2.97
CA VAL A 98 -4.30 11.83 1.99
C VAL A 98 -5.30 10.83 2.60
N ALA A 99 -5.03 10.36 3.82
CA ALA A 99 -5.92 9.45 4.53
C ALA A 99 -7.26 10.11 4.87
N HIS A 100 -7.26 11.37 5.34
CA HIS A 100 -8.47 12.12 5.62
C HIS A 100 -9.34 12.27 4.36
N GLN A 101 -8.74 12.69 3.25
CA GLN A 101 -9.47 12.84 1.99
C GLN A 101 -10.05 11.50 1.51
N PHE A 102 -9.30 10.41 1.62
CA PHE A 102 -9.80 9.08 1.29
C PHE A 102 -11.03 8.71 2.12
N LEU A 103 -11.01 8.97 3.43
CA LEU A 103 -12.15 8.67 4.30
C LEU A 103 -13.38 9.54 3.97
N VAL A 104 -13.18 10.81 3.64
CA VAL A 104 -14.26 11.73 3.18
C VAL A 104 -14.85 11.22 1.87
N ASP A 105 -14.02 10.89 0.88
CA ASP A 105 -14.46 10.45 -0.45
C ASP A 105 -15.26 9.14 -0.40
N ASN A 106 -14.97 8.28 0.60
CA ASN A 106 -15.73 7.05 0.84
C ASN A 106 -16.92 7.24 1.81
N GLY A 107 -17.18 8.47 2.27
CA GLY A 107 -18.33 8.80 3.14
C GLY A 107 -18.21 8.23 4.56
N LEU A 108 -16.98 7.92 5.01
CA LEU A 108 -16.74 7.37 6.34
C LEU A 108 -16.64 8.44 7.41
N ILE A 109 -16.24 9.65 7.01
CA ILE A 109 -16.21 10.84 7.88
C ILE A 109 -16.81 12.04 7.12
N PRO A 110 -17.31 13.08 7.83
CA PRO A 110 -17.75 14.31 7.20
C PRO A 110 -16.57 15.10 6.61
N ALA A 111 -16.85 15.88 5.56
CA ALA A 111 -15.89 16.78 4.94
C ALA A 111 -15.55 17.98 5.84
#